data_af7230ca3a134023d19b7da8b2c2a6c7
#
_entry.id   af7230ca3a134023d19b7da8b2c2a6c7
#
_cell.length_a   1.000
_cell.length_b   1.000
_cell.length_c   1.000
_cell.angle_alpha   90.00
_cell.angle_beta   90.00
_cell.angle_gamma   90.00
#
_symmetry.space_group_name_H-M   'P 1'
#
loop_
_entity.id
_entity.type
_entity.pdbx_description
1 polymer ?
#
loop_
_entity_poly.entity_id
_entity_poly.type
_entity_poly.pdbx_seq_one_letter_code
_entity_poly.pdbx_strand_id
1 'polypeptide(L)'
;MEFLAGDALNGRGSGTRDEWIAASYVAAQMRRLGLEPLGDDGGYVQKVTTERAELTSAPVLTIGGRRFTHGKEIYANPGAARVVGRLETWAPGAVIQPGAAVLLPDPAPEDFTPPQGALVLSPRPSIIKERWSTFLARPARVAPRLLKTQHSPPSVVFLDPDAYAVAASAARGDTITLQAEAKPAVPSYTWNAVGRLRGEPGKGVILLSAHIDHLGNRTDPPGGSGDQIFNGADDDASGAVAVLELMEALTHGSRPKHTIVFALFGSEETGGTGSRFFAEKPVVPLTDILANLQFEMLGRPDGKLPPQTLWLTGYERSTLGPELARRGARLVQDPHPEQKFFERSDNFEFARRGVVAHTVSSYGLHADYHTPADEIGGIDFAHMTTAIRSMLEPVRSLANSEFVPQWLPGKKP
;
A
#
# COMPACT_ATOMS: atom_id res chain seq x y z
N MET A 1 10.56 -16.04 -7.60
CA MET A 1 11.20 -14.78 -8.08
C MET A 1 11.17 -14.68 -9.61
N GLU A 2 11.87 -15.54 -10.35
CA GLU A 2 11.98 -15.45 -11.83
C GLU A 2 10.65 -15.28 -12.56
N PHE A 3 9.58 -15.94 -12.11
CA PHE A 3 8.26 -15.78 -12.72
C PHE A 3 7.64 -14.42 -12.41
N LEU A 4 7.67 -13.98 -11.16
CA LEU A 4 6.99 -12.74 -10.76
C LEU A 4 7.76 -11.48 -11.18
N ALA A 5 9.09 -11.51 -11.13
CA ALA A 5 9.93 -10.36 -11.45
C ALA A 5 10.66 -10.48 -12.81
N GLY A 6 10.18 -11.33 -13.71
CA GLY A 6 10.73 -11.43 -15.06
C GLY A 6 9.92 -10.61 -16.06
N ASP A 7 10.58 -10.20 -17.15
CA ASP A 7 10.02 -9.39 -18.25
C ASP A 7 8.73 -9.96 -18.85
N ALA A 8 8.54 -11.29 -18.76
CA ALA A 8 7.35 -11.95 -19.27
C ALA A 8 6.04 -11.45 -18.64
N LEU A 9 6.10 -10.90 -17.43
CA LEU A 9 4.97 -10.26 -16.75
C LEU A 9 4.94 -8.73 -16.94
N ASN A 10 5.80 -8.19 -17.80
CA ASN A 10 5.76 -6.81 -18.22
C ASN A 10 5.59 -5.82 -17.03
N GLY A 11 6.27 -6.13 -15.91
CA GLY A 11 6.23 -5.36 -14.68
C GLY A 11 4.91 -5.43 -13.88
N ARG A 12 4.05 -6.40 -14.12
CA ARG A 12 2.81 -6.67 -13.33
C ARG A 12 1.95 -5.43 -13.02
N GLY A 13 1.86 -4.48 -13.96
CA GLY A 13 1.21 -3.19 -13.72
C GLY A 13 -0.18 -3.32 -13.10
N SER A 14 -0.47 -2.50 -12.10
CA SER A 14 -1.77 -2.45 -11.39
C SER A 14 -2.95 -2.40 -12.36
N GLY A 15 -3.90 -3.32 -12.22
CA GLY A 15 -5.12 -3.39 -13.03
C GLY A 15 -4.89 -3.89 -14.45
N THR A 16 -3.74 -4.47 -14.77
CA THR A 16 -3.43 -5.02 -16.09
C THR A 16 -3.67 -6.53 -16.15
N ARG A 17 -3.62 -7.08 -17.38
CA ARG A 17 -3.62 -8.53 -17.59
C ARG A 17 -2.46 -9.20 -16.85
N ASP A 18 -1.32 -8.53 -16.72
CA ASP A 18 -0.11 -9.12 -16.17
C ASP A 18 -0.20 -9.24 -14.64
N GLU A 19 -0.86 -8.29 -13.95
CA GLU A 19 -1.28 -8.47 -12.55
C GLU A 19 -2.24 -9.67 -12.39
N TRP A 20 -3.23 -9.82 -13.28
CA TRP A 20 -4.12 -10.98 -13.25
C TRP A 20 -3.37 -12.30 -13.42
N ILE A 21 -2.34 -12.35 -14.28
CA ILE A 21 -1.49 -13.53 -14.44
C ILE A 21 -0.73 -13.82 -13.15
N ALA A 22 -0.17 -12.80 -12.48
CA ALA A 22 0.50 -12.95 -11.19
C ALA A 22 -0.47 -13.47 -10.11
N ALA A 23 -1.69 -12.92 -10.02
CA ALA A 23 -2.74 -13.43 -9.11
C ALA A 23 -3.10 -14.89 -9.42
N SER A 24 -3.20 -15.25 -10.71
CA SER A 24 -3.51 -16.62 -11.17
C SER A 24 -2.39 -17.60 -10.84
N TYR A 25 -1.13 -17.17 -10.93
CA TYR A 25 0.02 -17.95 -10.50
C TYR A 25 -0.03 -18.26 -9.00
N VAL A 26 -0.26 -17.24 -8.17
CA VAL A 26 -0.42 -17.42 -6.72
C VAL A 26 -1.59 -18.35 -6.40
N ALA A 27 -2.73 -18.17 -7.06
CA ALA A 27 -3.90 -19.06 -6.94
C ALA A 27 -3.56 -20.52 -7.28
N ALA A 28 -2.74 -20.75 -8.31
CA ALA A 28 -2.27 -22.09 -8.66
C ALA A 28 -1.38 -22.69 -7.56
N GLN A 29 -0.49 -21.90 -6.93
CA GLN A 29 0.30 -22.37 -5.79
C GLN A 29 -0.57 -22.69 -4.57
N MET A 30 -1.55 -21.84 -4.24
CA MET A 30 -2.53 -22.11 -3.18
C MET A 30 -3.27 -23.43 -3.39
N ARG A 31 -3.70 -23.67 -4.62
CA ARG A 31 -4.36 -24.95 -5.02
C ARG A 31 -3.42 -26.15 -4.89
N ARG A 32 -2.18 -26.01 -5.37
CA ARG A 32 -1.15 -27.07 -5.26
C ARG A 32 -0.89 -27.48 -3.81
N LEU A 33 -0.91 -26.52 -2.91
CA LEU A 33 -0.70 -26.72 -1.47
C LEU A 33 -1.96 -27.17 -0.72
N GLY A 34 -3.10 -27.33 -1.40
CA GLY A 34 -4.34 -27.81 -0.79
C GLY A 34 -5.01 -26.81 0.15
N LEU A 35 -4.75 -25.52 0.00
CA LEU A 35 -5.48 -24.50 0.76
C LEU A 35 -6.97 -24.49 0.39
N GLU A 36 -7.82 -24.02 1.30
CA GLU A 36 -9.20 -23.75 0.98
C GLU A 36 -9.33 -22.40 0.26
N PRO A 37 -10.08 -22.36 -0.87
CA PRO A 37 -10.28 -21.14 -1.62
C PRO A 37 -11.15 -20.13 -0.88
N LEU A 38 -10.81 -18.85 -1.00
CA LEU A 38 -11.55 -17.72 -0.45
C LEU A 38 -11.81 -16.60 -1.49
N GLY A 39 -11.53 -16.88 -2.75
CA GLY A 39 -11.86 -15.97 -3.86
C GLY A 39 -13.28 -16.15 -4.39
N ASP A 40 -13.55 -15.52 -5.52
CA ASP A 40 -14.86 -15.57 -6.15
C ASP A 40 -15.16 -16.98 -6.73
N ASP A 41 -16.45 -17.31 -6.82
CA ASP A 41 -16.96 -18.54 -7.43
C ASP A 41 -16.32 -19.84 -6.90
N GLY A 42 -15.88 -19.82 -5.62
CA GLY A 42 -15.19 -20.96 -5.00
C GLY A 42 -13.76 -21.15 -5.49
N GLY A 43 -13.18 -20.14 -6.15
CA GLY A 43 -11.78 -20.07 -6.56
C GLY A 43 -10.89 -19.37 -5.53
N TYR A 44 -9.67 -19.07 -5.93
CA TYR A 44 -8.68 -18.34 -5.10
C TYR A 44 -8.52 -16.90 -5.51
N VAL A 45 -9.02 -16.49 -6.68
CA VAL A 45 -8.91 -15.12 -7.18
C VAL A 45 -10.16 -14.35 -6.82
N GLN A 46 -9.98 -13.21 -6.17
CA GLN A 46 -11.03 -12.24 -5.89
C GLN A 46 -10.90 -11.09 -6.89
N LYS A 47 -11.90 -10.92 -7.75
CA LYS A 47 -11.93 -9.87 -8.78
C LYS A 47 -12.51 -8.60 -8.17
N VAL A 48 -11.71 -7.57 -8.11
CA VAL A 48 -12.09 -6.26 -7.60
C VAL A 48 -12.46 -5.36 -8.77
N THR A 49 -13.70 -4.88 -8.82
CA THR A 49 -14.15 -3.97 -9.87
C THR A 49 -13.94 -2.53 -9.42
N THR A 50 -13.21 -1.80 -10.23
CA THR A 50 -12.89 -0.38 -10.03
C THR A 50 -13.41 0.44 -11.21
N GLU A 51 -13.40 1.74 -11.04
CA GLU A 51 -13.68 2.74 -12.06
C GLU A 51 -12.50 3.71 -12.12
N ARG A 52 -12.00 3.99 -13.30
CA ARG A 52 -10.90 4.92 -13.51
C ARG A 52 -11.24 5.91 -14.61
N ALA A 53 -11.07 7.19 -14.30
CA ALA A 53 -11.15 8.27 -15.27
C ALA A 53 -9.76 8.57 -15.84
N GLU A 54 -9.67 8.72 -17.16
CA GLU A 54 -8.45 9.16 -17.83
C GLU A 54 -8.53 10.68 -18.03
N LEU A 55 -7.58 11.42 -17.46
CA LEU A 55 -7.49 12.87 -17.62
C LEU A 55 -7.04 13.22 -19.05
N THR A 56 -7.69 14.20 -19.65
CA THR A 56 -7.36 14.75 -20.98
C THR A 56 -6.75 16.15 -20.89
N SER A 57 -6.78 16.76 -19.70
CA SER A 57 -6.09 18.01 -19.41
C SER A 57 -5.38 17.96 -18.05
N ALA A 58 -4.37 18.82 -17.86
CA ALA A 58 -3.74 18.99 -16.58
C ALA A 58 -4.75 19.52 -15.54
N PRO A 59 -4.77 19.00 -14.30
CA PRO A 59 -5.59 19.53 -13.22
C PRO A 59 -5.27 21.00 -12.92
N VAL A 60 -6.31 21.78 -12.70
CA VAL A 60 -6.21 23.19 -12.30
C VAL A 60 -6.88 23.38 -10.96
N LEU A 61 -6.12 23.88 -9.99
CA LEU A 61 -6.60 24.32 -8.69
C LEU A 61 -7.01 25.78 -8.78
N THR A 62 -8.20 26.12 -8.29
CA THR A 62 -8.70 27.50 -8.23
C THR A 62 -8.96 27.89 -6.79
N ILE A 63 -8.34 28.99 -6.34
CA ILE A 63 -8.43 29.59 -5.00
C ILE A 63 -8.66 31.09 -5.16
N GLY A 64 -9.77 31.63 -4.68
CA GLY A 64 -10.05 33.07 -4.74
C GLY A 64 -9.96 33.66 -6.17
N GLY A 65 -10.32 32.88 -7.18
CA GLY A 65 -10.21 33.26 -8.59
C GLY A 65 -8.82 33.09 -9.22
N ARG A 66 -7.77 32.84 -8.43
CA ARG A 66 -6.43 32.51 -8.95
C ARG A 66 -6.37 31.03 -9.34
N ARG A 67 -5.64 30.74 -10.41
CA ARG A 67 -5.53 29.40 -11.00
C ARG A 67 -4.09 28.92 -10.92
N PHE A 68 -3.91 27.68 -10.49
CA PHE A 68 -2.62 26.97 -10.37
C PHE A 68 -2.72 25.67 -11.14
N THR A 69 -1.75 25.39 -12.00
CA THR A 69 -1.83 24.26 -12.93
C THR A 69 -0.85 23.15 -12.49
N HIS A 70 -1.31 21.91 -12.52
CA HIS A 70 -0.45 20.74 -12.33
C HIS A 70 0.70 20.76 -13.34
N GLY A 71 1.89 20.45 -12.86
CA GLY A 71 3.11 20.49 -13.67
C GLY A 71 3.81 21.85 -13.71
N LYS A 72 3.24 22.88 -13.04
CA LYS A 72 3.82 24.21 -12.91
C LYS A 72 3.97 24.61 -11.45
N GLU A 73 2.90 25.07 -10.84
CA GLU A 73 2.91 25.55 -9.45
C GLU A 73 2.46 24.47 -8.45
N ILE A 74 1.78 23.44 -8.94
CA ILE A 74 1.23 22.38 -8.07
C ILE A 74 1.50 20.98 -8.64
N TYR A 75 1.60 20.00 -7.72
CA TYR A 75 1.51 18.60 -8.04
C TYR A 75 0.21 18.04 -7.45
N ALA A 76 -0.70 17.57 -8.30
CA ALA A 76 -2.02 17.10 -7.89
C ALA A 76 -2.17 15.59 -8.10
N ASN A 77 -2.64 14.89 -7.08
CA ASN A 77 -3.15 13.52 -7.11
C ASN A 77 -4.67 13.57 -6.92
N PRO A 78 -5.46 13.73 -7.97
CA PRO A 78 -6.90 13.89 -7.85
C PRO A 78 -7.59 12.56 -7.53
N GLY A 79 -8.52 12.57 -6.57
CA GLY A 79 -9.45 11.47 -6.32
C GLY A 79 -10.61 11.40 -7.32
N ALA A 80 -10.87 12.51 -8.03
CA ALA A 80 -11.84 12.63 -9.12
C ALA A 80 -11.43 13.75 -10.08
N ALA A 81 -11.93 13.70 -11.32
CA ALA A 81 -11.65 14.74 -12.32
C ALA A 81 -12.13 16.16 -11.90
N ARG A 82 -13.12 16.22 -11.04
CA ARG A 82 -13.60 17.47 -10.43
C ARG A 82 -13.91 17.28 -8.95
N VAL A 83 -13.29 18.09 -8.11
CA VAL A 83 -13.52 18.16 -6.68
C VAL A 83 -13.76 19.60 -6.27
N VAL A 84 -14.77 19.82 -5.44
CA VAL A 84 -15.12 21.14 -4.91
C VAL A 84 -15.30 20.99 -3.41
N GLY A 85 -14.62 21.82 -2.63
CA GLY A 85 -14.72 21.83 -1.17
C GLY A 85 -14.78 23.23 -0.60
N ARG A 86 -15.33 23.37 0.60
CA ARG A 86 -15.25 24.59 1.41
C ARG A 86 -13.95 24.55 2.21
N LEU A 87 -13.21 25.66 2.17
CA LEU A 87 -11.91 25.72 2.83
C LEU A 87 -12.04 25.64 4.35
N GLU A 88 -11.35 24.69 4.93
CA GLU A 88 -11.12 24.55 6.38
C GLU A 88 -9.61 24.54 6.63
N THR A 89 -9.20 25.12 7.74
CA THR A 89 -7.80 25.04 8.19
C THR A 89 -7.69 23.93 9.21
N TRP A 90 -6.76 23.03 8.99
CA TRP A 90 -6.48 21.97 9.95
C TRP A 90 -5.88 22.52 11.25
N ALA A 91 -6.31 21.94 12.36
CA ALA A 91 -5.71 22.13 13.68
C ALA A 91 -5.76 20.80 14.45
N PRO A 92 -4.86 20.56 15.41
CA PRO A 92 -4.90 19.36 16.24
C PRO A 92 -6.27 19.16 16.89
N GLY A 93 -6.86 17.96 16.73
CA GLY A 93 -8.19 17.62 17.24
C GLY A 93 -9.36 18.18 16.42
N ALA A 94 -9.14 18.86 15.31
CA ALA A 94 -10.22 19.33 14.45
C ALA A 94 -10.90 18.17 13.73
N VAL A 95 -12.23 18.17 13.76
CA VAL A 95 -13.07 17.25 12.97
C VAL A 95 -13.32 17.87 11.60
N ILE A 96 -12.68 17.33 10.58
CA ILE A 96 -12.85 17.78 9.20
C ILE A 96 -13.98 17.00 8.55
N GLN A 97 -14.88 17.71 7.89
CA GLN A 97 -16.02 17.08 7.23
C GLN A 97 -15.62 16.38 5.91
N PRO A 98 -16.26 15.24 5.58
CA PRO A 98 -16.08 14.64 4.25
C PRO A 98 -16.36 15.63 3.12
N GLY A 99 -15.50 15.65 2.09
CA GLY A 99 -15.64 16.56 0.96
C GLY A 99 -15.18 18.00 1.22
N ALA A 100 -14.68 18.34 2.39
CA ALA A 100 -14.08 19.66 2.65
C ALA A 100 -12.78 19.87 1.86
N ALA A 101 -12.43 21.13 1.59
CA ALA A 101 -11.08 21.51 1.21
C ALA A 101 -10.30 21.80 2.49
N VAL A 102 -9.17 21.16 2.70
CA VAL A 102 -8.39 21.28 3.93
C VAL A 102 -7.02 21.81 3.63
N LEU A 103 -6.67 22.96 4.22
CA LEU A 103 -5.31 23.48 4.19
C LEU A 103 -4.53 22.96 5.39
N LEU A 104 -3.46 22.23 5.12
CA LEU A 104 -2.51 21.78 6.14
C LEU A 104 -1.48 22.89 6.47
N PRO A 105 -0.99 22.98 7.72
CA PRO A 105 0.11 23.87 8.07
C PRO A 105 1.42 23.47 7.40
N ASP A 106 2.42 24.35 7.44
CA ASP A 106 3.80 24.04 7.02
C ASP A 106 4.71 24.02 8.27
N PRO A 107 5.31 22.86 8.63
CA PRO A 107 5.21 21.55 7.95
C PRO A 107 3.84 20.89 8.13
N ALA A 108 3.47 20.05 7.15
CA ALA A 108 2.25 19.26 7.26
C ALA A 108 2.33 18.29 8.44
N PRO A 109 1.23 18.10 9.19
CA PRO A 109 1.22 17.22 10.35
C PRO A 109 1.38 15.75 9.95
N GLU A 110 2.08 15.02 10.78
CA GLU A 110 2.41 13.62 10.52
C GLU A 110 1.22 12.66 10.67
N ASP A 111 0.30 13.02 11.54
CA ASP A 111 -0.87 12.21 11.92
C ASP A 111 -2.15 12.58 11.14
N PHE A 112 -2.05 13.41 10.10
CA PHE A 112 -3.20 13.81 9.33
C PHE A 112 -3.69 12.70 8.40
N THR A 113 -4.88 12.20 8.67
CA THR A 113 -5.59 11.26 7.78
C THR A 113 -6.66 12.00 7.00
N PRO A 114 -6.56 12.07 5.65
CA PRO A 114 -7.55 12.75 4.84
C PRO A 114 -8.96 12.14 4.99
N PRO A 115 -10.00 12.94 5.26
CA PRO A 115 -11.38 12.45 5.18
C PRO A 115 -11.75 12.01 3.76
N GLN A 116 -12.80 11.19 3.66
CA GLN A 116 -13.31 10.76 2.35
C GLN A 116 -13.69 11.95 1.47
N GLY A 117 -13.26 11.91 0.21
CA GLY A 117 -13.56 12.92 -0.79
C GLY A 117 -12.97 14.32 -0.51
N ALA A 118 -12.16 14.47 0.52
CA ALA A 118 -11.54 15.76 0.86
C ALA A 118 -10.58 16.22 -0.25
N LEU A 119 -10.48 17.53 -0.40
CA LEU A 119 -9.45 18.20 -1.19
C LEU A 119 -8.36 18.70 -0.24
N VAL A 120 -7.29 17.96 -0.11
CA VAL A 120 -6.18 18.30 0.78
C VAL A 120 -5.20 19.22 0.06
N LEU A 121 -4.98 20.38 0.61
CA LEU A 121 -3.98 21.35 0.19
C LEU A 121 -2.80 21.25 1.16
N SER A 122 -1.71 20.69 0.70
CA SER A 122 -0.51 20.43 1.50
C SER A 122 0.65 21.31 1.04
N PRO A 123 1.47 21.86 1.96
CA PRO A 123 2.73 22.41 1.54
C PRO A 123 3.58 21.32 0.88
N ARG A 124 4.53 21.72 0.07
CA ARG A 124 5.49 20.83 -0.55
C ARG A 124 6.29 20.09 0.52
N PRO A 125 6.25 18.74 0.58
CA PRO A 125 7.02 17.99 1.57
C PRO A 125 8.52 18.23 1.43
N SER A 126 9.22 18.33 2.56
CA SER A 126 10.67 18.57 2.61
C SER A 126 11.46 17.49 1.83
N ILE A 127 11.03 16.24 1.91
CA ILE A 127 11.66 15.08 1.25
C ILE A 127 11.68 15.18 -0.29
N ILE A 128 10.72 15.91 -0.89
CA ILE A 128 10.67 16.11 -2.35
C ILE A 128 11.14 17.49 -2.78
N LYS A 129 11.59 18.33 -1.84
CA LYS A 129 11.98 19.70 -2.13
C LYS A 129 13.06 19.80 -3.22
N GLU A 130 14.08 18.96 -3.15
CA GLU A 130 15.19 18.92 -4.13
C GLU A 130 14.80 18.27 -5.45
N ARG A 131 13.75 17.44 -5.46
CA ARG A 131 13.22 16.74 -6.64
C ARG A 131 11.90 17.32 -7.13
N TRP A 132 11.55 18.54 -6.71
CA TRP A 132 10.24 19.14 -7.01
C TRP A 132 9.96 19.22 -8.51
N SER A 133 10.93 19.61 -9.32
CA SER A 133 10.80 19.64 -10.79
C SER A 133 10.49 18.27 -11.38
N THR A 134 11.12 17.22 -10.86
CA THR A 134 10.86 15.84 -11.28
C THR A 134 9.43 15.41 -10.91
N PHE A 135 8.93 15.81 -9.73
CA PHE A 135 7.55 15.54 -9.34
C PHE A 135 6.56 16.28 -10.22
N LEU A 136 6.80 17.56 -10.48
CA LEU A 136 5.95 18.36 -11.36
C LEU A 136 5.85 17.79 -12.78
N ALA A 137 6.91 17.18 -13.29
CA ALA A 137 6.92 16.57 -14.61
C ALA A 137 6.08 15.26 -14.71
N ARG A 138 5.70 14.66 -13.58
CA ARG A 138 4.88 13.44 -13.58
C ARG A 138 3.44 13.76 -14.00
N PRO A 139 2.81 12.95 -14.86
CA PRO A 139 1.41 13.16 -15.24
C PRO A 139 0.48 12.95 -14.02
N ALA A 140 -0.53 13.81 -13.90
CA ALA A 140 -1.57 13.58 -12.91
C ALA A 140 -2.43 12.37 -13.31
N ARG A 141 -2.79 11.56 -12.34
CA ARG A 141 -3.66 10.38 -12.55
C ARG A 141 -4.77 10.39 -11.52
N VAL A 142 -6.00 10.10 -11.95
CA VAL A 142 -7.12 9.91 -11.02
C VAL A 142 -6.95 8.57 -10.32
N ALA A 143 -7.05 8.57 -8.98
CA ALA A 143 -7.03 7.35 -8.21
C ALA A 143 -8.19 6.42 -8.62
N PRO A 144 -7.96 5.10 -8.75
CA PRO A 144 -9.04 4.16 -9.00
C PRO A 144 -10.08 4.21 -7.88
N ARG A 145 -11.36 4.18 -8.23
CA ARG A 145 -12.46 4.16 -7.27
C ARG A 145 -13.11 2.78 -7.27
N LEU A 146 -13.31 2.20 -6.10
CA LEU A 146 -14.06 0.97 -5.94
C LEU A 146 -15.52 1.17 -6.34
N LEU A 147 -16.01 0.30 -7.22
CA LEU A 147 -17.42 0.31 -7.59
C LEU A 147 -18.28 -0.30 -6.46
N LYS A 148 -19.49 0.25 -6.31
CA LYS A 148 -20.46 -0.20 -5.30
C LYS A 148 -20.00 -0.03 -3.85
N THR A 149 -19.10 0.92 -3.61
CA THR A 149 -18.70 1.36 -2.28
C THR A 149 -19.05 2.83 -2.10
N GLN A 150 -19.17 3.26 -0.85
CA GLN A 150 -19.33 4.69 -0.54
C GLN A 150 -17.98 5.42 -0.47
N HIS A 151 -16.89 4.73 -0.80
CA HIS A 151 -15.55 5.29 -0.70
C HIS A 151 -15.29 6.28 -1.84
N SER A 152 -15.03 7.53 -1.46
CA SER A 152 -14.52 8.57 -2.35
C SER A 152 -13.06 8.86 -1.96
N PRO A 153 -12.09 8.54 -2.82
CA PRO A 153 -10.69 8.82 -2.50
C PRO A 153 -10.48 10.33 -2.30
N PRO A 154 -9.61 10.74 -1.37
CA PRO A 154 -9.24 12.13 -1.24
C PRO A 154 -8.42 12.60 -2.45
N SER A 155 -8.48 13.89 -2.73
CA SER A 155 -7.56 14.55 -3.68
C SER A 155 -6.47 15.25 -2.88
N VAL A 156 -5.21 14.99 -3.20
CA VAL A 156 -4.08 15.63 -2.52
C VAL A 156 -3.35 16.53 -3.51
N VAL A 157 -3.16 17.79 -3.14
CA VAL A 157 -2.46 18.79 -3.95
C VAL A 157 -1.30 19.34 -3.13
N PHE A 158 -0.08 19.09 -3.59
CA PHE A 158 1.11 19.71 -3.06
C PHE A 158 1.34 21.05 -3.74
N LEU A 159 1.51 22.09 -2.95
CA LEU A 159 1.61 23.47 -3.38
C LEU A 159 3.06 23.95 -3.32
N ASP A 160 3.51 24.68 -4.32
CA ASP A 160 4.71 25.48 -4.19
C ASP A 160 4.52 26.64 -3.17
N PRO A 161 5.57 27.35 -2.77
CA PRO A 161 5.43 28.41 -1.78
C PRO A 161 4.45 29.53 -2.16
N ASP A 162 4.37 29.89 -3.45
CA ASP A 162 3.49 30.95 -3.92
C ASP A 162 2.01 30.52 -3.92
N ALA A 163 1.72 29.32 -4.39
CA ALA A 163 0.39 28.74 -4.32
C ALA A 163 -0.05 28.51 -2.87
N TYR A 164 0.87 28.08 -2.00
CA TYR A 164 0.60 27.92 -0.58
C TYR A 164 0.27 29.24 0.11
N ALA A 165 1.03 30.31 -0.15
CA ALA A 165 0.75 31.64 0.41
C ALA A 165 -0.65 32.16 0.02
N VAL A 166 -1.09 31.87 -1.21
CA VAL A 166 -2.46 32.22 -1.64
C VAL A 166 -3.50 31.37 -0.91
N ALA A 167 -3.27 30.06 -0.76
CA ALA A 167 -4.18 29.21 -0.02
C ALA A 167 -4.28 29.64 1.47
N ALA A 168 -3.15 30.02 2.08
CA ALA A 168 -3.09 30.50 3.47
C ALA A 168 -3.78 31.87 3.69
N SER A 169 -3.88 32.69 2.64
CA SER A 169 -4.58 33.99 2.69
C SER A 169 -6.08 33.89 2.40
N ALA A 170 -6.56 32.75 1.91
CA ALA A 170 -7.97 32.55 1.62
C ALA A 170 -8.82 32.45 2.91
N ALA A 171 -10.06 32.93 2.84
CA ALA A 171 -10.95 32.90 3.99
C ALA A 171 -11.50 31.50 4.26
N ARG A 172 -11.68 31.17 5.52
CA ARG A 172 -12.41 29.95 5.91
C ARG A 172 -13.81 29.95 5.27
N GLY A 173 -14.17 28.87 4.62
CA GLY A 173 -15.45 28.73 3.92
C GLY A 173 -15.39 29.14 2.44
N ASP A 174 -14.26 29.65 1.95
CA ASP A 174 -14.08 29.90 0.53
C ASP A 174 -14.20 28.59 -0.28
N THR A 175 -14.74 28.71 -1.47
CA THR A 175 -14.87 27.58 -2.39
C THR A 175 -13.54 27.34 -3.10
N ILE A 176 -12.98 26.15 -2.91
CA ILE A 176 -11.79 25.67 -3.59
C ILE A 176 -12.20 24.61 -4.61
N THR A 177 -11.66 24.70 -5.81
CA THR A 177 -11.97 23.74 -6.89
C THR A 177 -10.70 23.19 -7.49
N LEU A 178 -10.59 21.86 -7.55
CA LEU A 178 -9.63 21.14 -8.38
C LEU A 178 -10.40 20.53 -9.55
N GLN A 179 -10.00 20.83 -10.79
CA GLN A 179 -10.71 20.38 -11.99
C GLN A 179 -9.76 20.06 -13.12
N ALA A 180 -10.05 18.97 -13.83
CA ALA A 180 -9.46 18.59 -15.11
C ALA A 180 -10.57 18.11 -16.06
N GLU A 181 -10.30 18.12 -17.36
CA GLU A 181 -11.11 17.37 -18.31
C GLU A 181 -10.72 15.90 -18.26
N ALA A 182 -11.69 15.01 -18.43
CA ALA A 182 -11.48 13.59 -18.40
C ALA A 182 -12.42 12.88 -19.39
N LYS A 183 -11.96 11.75 -19.92
CA LYS A 183 -12.84 10.81 -20.60
C LYS A 183 -13.84 10.22 -19.59
N PRO A 184 -15.02 9.74 -20.06
CA PRO A 184 -15.91 8.98 -19.20
C PRO A 184 -15.16 7.86 -18.50
N ALA A 185 -15.40 7.70 -17.19
CA ALA A 185 -14.78 6.63 -16.44
C ALA A 185 -15.25 5.27 -16.99
N VAL A 186 -14.31 4.36 -17.09
CA VAL A 186 -14.57 3.00 -17.57
C VAL A 186 -14.32 2.00 -16.47
N PRO A 187 -15.07 0.87 -16.42
CA PRO A 187 -14.78 -0.21 -15.52
C PRO A 187 -13.35 -0.73 -15.75
N SER A 188 -12.64 -0.89 -14.66
CA SER A 188 -11.31 -1.51 -14.60
C SER A 188 -11.33 -2.59 -13.52
N TYR A 189 -10.30 -3.37 -13.42
CA TYR A 189 -10.26 -4.49 -12.49
C TYR A 189 -8.88 -4.56 -11.84
N THR A 190 -8.86 -5.07 -10.62
CA THR A 190 -7.65 -5.59 -9.99
C THR A 190 -7.98 -6.94 -9.34
N TRP A 191 -6.98 -7.70 -8.96
CA TRP A 191 -7.19 -9.08 -8.50
C TRP A 191 -6.37 -9.38 -7.27
N ASN A 192 -7.04 -9.85 -6.23
CA ASN A 192 -6.39 -10.46 -5.08
C ASN A 192 -6.33 -11.97 -5.26
N ALA A 193 -5.30 -12.60 -4.73
CA ALA A 193 -5.26 -14.05 -4.56
C ALA A 193 -5.44 -14.38 -3.08
N VAL A 194 -6.48 -15.17 -2.72
CA VAL A 194 -6.84 -15.40 -1.33
C VAL A 194 -7.16 -16.88 -1.07
N GLY A 195 -6.53 -17.44 -0.05
CA GLY A 195 -6.77 -18.80 0.41
C GLY A 195 -6.50 -18.94 1.90
N ARG A 196 -6.91 -20.05 2.51
CA ARG A 196 -6.68 -20.29 3.93
C ARG A 196 -6.19 -21.69 4.25
N LEU A 197 -5.34 -21.76 5.24
CA LEU A 197 -5.05 -22.96 6.00
C LEU A 197 -5.98 -22.97 7.23
N ARG A 198 -6.99 -23.85 7.22
CA ARG A 198 -8.00 -23.88 8.26
C ARG A 198 -7.42 -24.28 9.61
N GLY A 199 -7.67 -23.47 10.62
CA GLY A 199 -7.39 -23.75 12.03
C GLY A 199 -8.52 -24.46 12.74
N GLU A 200 -8.47 -24.49 14.09
CA GLU A 200 -9.54 -24.99 14.93
C GLU A 200 -10.79 -24.09 14.85
N PRO A 201 -12.01 -24.67 14.93
CA PRO A 201 -13.23 -23.87 14.93
C PRO A 201 -13.29 -22.87 16.10
N GLY A 202 -13.78 -21.66 15.83
CA GLY A 202 -14.00 -20.63 16.88
C GLY A 202 -12.72 -19.98 17.40
N LYS A 203 -11.59 -20.24 16.76
CA LYS A 203 -10.31 -19.53 17.02
C LYS A 203 -10.12 -18.39 16.03
N GLY A 204 -9.25 -17.45 16.38
CA GLY A 204 -8.99 -16.28 15.53
C GLY A 204 -8.23 -16.58 14.24
N VAL A 205 -7.91 -15.54 13.51
CA VAL A 205 -7.26 -15.58 12.21
C VAL A 205 -5.94 -14.82 12.26
N ILE A 206 -4.89 -15.38 11.66
CA ILE A 206 -3.64 -14.66 11.32
C ILE A 206 -3.68 -14.41 9.82
N LEU A 207 -3.54 -13.16 9.41
CA LEU A 207 -3.48 -12.75 8.01
C LEU A 207 -2.01 -12.52 7.62
N LEU A 208 -1.51 -13.29 6.65
CA LEU A 208 -0.22 -13.07 6.01
C LEU A 208 -0.46 -12.51 4.62
N SER A 209 0.14 -11.38 4.32
CA SER A 209 -0.13 -10.67 3.07
C SER A 209 1.14 -10.07 2.44
N ALA A 210 1.04 -9.78 1.15
CA ALA A 210 1.99 -9.06 0.31
C ALA A 210 1.20 -8.41 -0.82
N HIS A 211 1.84 -7.56 -1.65
CA HIS A 211 1.19 -7.17 -2.91
C HIS A 211 1.83 -7.85 -4.11
N ILE A 212 1.06 -7.97 -5.20
CA ILE A 212 1.48 -8.72 -6.40
C ILE A 212 1.66 -7.85 -7.63
N ASP A 213 1.12 -6.65 -7.61
CA ASP A 213 1.31 -5.68 -8.68
C ASP A 213 2.62 -4.92 -8.54
N HIS A 214 2.97 -4.19 -9.58
CA HIS A 214 4.00 -3.16 -9.56
C HIS A 214 3.68 -2.10 -10.63
N LEU A 215 4.68 -1.36 -11.09
CA LEU A 215 4.48 -0.18 -11.93
C LEU A 215 4.19 -0.50 -13.41
N GLY A 216 4.43 -1.74 -13.85
CA GLY A 216 4.18 -2.16 -15.22
C GLY A 216 5.25 -1.69 -16.20
N ASN A 217 4.92 -1.69 -17.47
CA ASN A 217 5.75 -1.11 -18.52
C ASN A 217 5.35 0.35 -18.71
N ARG A 218 6.30 1.25 -18.56
CA ARG A 218 6.10 2.70 -18.66
C ARG A 218 6.95 3.27 -19.77
N THR A 219 6.32 3.74 -20.81
CA THR A 219 6.97 4.50 -21.89
C THR A 219 7.14 5.98 -21.53
N ASP A 220 7.22 6.34 -20.28
CA ASP A 220 7.29 7.72 -19.81
C ASP A 220 8.66 8.05 -19.21
N PRO A 221 9.39 9.07 -19.72
CA PRO A 221 8.98 9.95 -20.81
C PRO A 221 8.99 9.26 -22.18
N PRO A 222 8.05 9.62 -23.10
CA PRO A 222 8.03 9.07 -24.46
C PRO A 222 9.37 9.28 -25.16
N GLY A 223 9.96 8.19 -25.69
CA GLY A 223 11.23 8.24 -26.40
C GLY A 223 12.47 7.96 -25.54
N GLY A 224 12.31 7.53 -24.29
CA GLY A 224 13.42 7.01 -23.48
C GLY A 224 14.06 5.79 -24.14
N SER A 225 15.39 5.84 -24.38
CA SER A 225 16.17 4.68 -24.79
C SER A 225 16.58 3.93 -23.53
N GLY A 226 16.17 2.68 -23.38
CA GLY A 226 16.53 1.84 -22.24
C GLY A 226 15.40 0.91 -21.81
N ASP A 227 15.61 0.20 -20.75
CA ASP A 227 14.60 -0.65 -20.14
C ASP A 227 13.43 0.19 -19.61
N GLN A 228 12.21 -0.23 -19.93
CA GLN A 228 10.96 0.43 -19.55
C GLN A 228 10.05 -0.48 -18.72
N ILE A 229 10.51 -1.71 -18.46
CA ILE A 229 9.78 -2.67 -17.66
C ILE A 229 10.21 -2.50 -16.21
N PHE A 230 9.28 -2.13 -15.37
CA PHE A 230 9.49 -2.03 -13.93
C PHE A 230 9.18 -3.39 -13.32
N ASN A 231 10.19 -4.27 -13.28
CA ASN A 231 10.01 -5.65 -12.84
C ASN A 231 9.70 -5.80 -11.34
N GLY A 232 10.09 -4.83 -10.50
CA GLY A 232 9.75 -4.83 -9.09
C GLY A 232 10.19 -6.11 -8.39
N ALA A 233 11.49 -6.45 -8.50
CA ALA A 233 12.00 -7.67 -7.91
C ALA A 233 12.02 -7.60 -6.38
N ASP A 234 12.43 -6.46 -5.83
CA ASP A 234 12.30 -6.22 -4.40
C ASP A 234 10.89 -5.75 -4.05
N ASP A 235 10.32 -4.83 -4.83
CA ASP A 235 8.99 -4.25 -4.67
C ASP A 235 7.95 -4.83 -5.65
N ASP A 236 7.11 -5.78 -5.33
CA ASP A 236 7.08 -6.58 -4.11
C ASP A 236 7.09 -8.08 -4.47
N ALA A 237 7.85 -8.47 -5.52
CA ALA A 237 7.99 -9.90 -5.78
C ALA A 237 8.68 -10.63 -4.62
N SER A 238 9.58 -9.94 -3.87
CA SER A 238 10.25 -10.49 -2.71
C SER A 238 9.29 -10.79 -1.56
N GLY A 239 8.36 -9.88 -1.25
CA GLY A 239 7.32 -10.10 -0.25
C GLY A 239 6.29 -11.14 -0.68
N ALA A 240 5.88 -11.11 -1.96
CA ALA A 240 5.00 -12.14 -2.51
C ALA A 240 5.62 -13.54 -2.37
N VAL A 241 6.92 -13.68 -2.67
CA VAL A 241 7.65 -14.95 -2.48
C VAL A 241 7.78 -15.29 -1.00
N ALA A 242 8.00 -14.32 -0.12
CA ALA A 242 8.04 -14.59 1.33
C ALA A 242 6.73 -15.22 1.81
N VAL A 243 5.58 -14.70 1.38
CA VAL A 243 4.27 -15.27 1.73
C VAL A 243 4.11 -16.67 1.14
N LEU A 244 4.55 -16.91 -0.11
CA LEU A 244 4.48 -18.23 -0.76
C LEU A 244 5.35 -19.27 -0.02
N GLU A 245 6.56 -18.94 0.38
CA GLU A 245 7.47 -19.83 1.12
C GLU A 245 6.94 -20.13 2.53
N LEU A 246 6.44 -19.13 3.24
CA LEU A 246 5.79 -19.33 4.54
C LEU A 246 4.52 -20.19 4.38
N MET A 247 3.72 -19.97 3.34
CA MET A 247 2.53 -20.75 3.02
C MET A 247 2.89 -22.23 2.82
N GLU A 248 3.90 -22.51 1.99
CA GLU A 248 4.35 -23.89 1.74
C GLU A 248 4.84 -24.56 3.04
N ALA A 249 5.70 -23.88 3.80
CA ALA A 249 6.24 -24.41 5.03
C ALA A 249 5.18 -24.64 6.13
N LEU A 250 4.16 -23.80 6.20
CA LEU A 250 3.08 -23.90 7.18
C LEU A 250 2.07 -25.00 6.83
N THR A 251 1.86 -25.29 5.55
CA THR A 251 0.96 -26.36 5.11
C THR A 251 1.51 -27.77 5.35
N HIS A 252 2.83 -27.92 5.48
CA HIS A 252 3.48 -29.22 5.77
C HIS A 252 3.47 -29.59 7.27
N GLY A 253 2.78 -28.84 8.13
CA GLY A 253 2.70 -29.10 9.56
C GLY A 253 1.37 -29.70 10.00
N SER A 254 1.21 -29.82 11.33
CA SER A 254 -0.08 -30.11 11.94
C SER A 254 -1.04 -28.93 11.73
N ARG A 255 -2.35 -29.19 11.75
CA ARG A 255 -3.38 -28.17 11.71
C ARG A 255 -3.11 -27.11 12.79
N PRO A 256 -3.03 -25.82 12.43
CA PRO A 256 -2.80 -24.76 13.40
C PRO A 256 -4.05 -24.52 14.26
N LYS A 257 -3.85 -23.90 15.42
CA LYS A 257 -4.95 -23.45 16.29
C LYS A 257 -5.74 -22.32 15.63
N HIS A 258 -5.07 -21.26 15.23
CA HIS A 258 -5.68 -20.16 14.51
C HIS A 258 -5.68 -20.45 13.01
N THR A 259 -6.76 -20.08 12.32
CA THR A 259 -6.78 -20.10 10.85
C THR A 259 -5.72 -19.14 10.32
N ILE A 260 -4.97 -19.56 9.30
CA ILE A 260 -4.05 -18.66 8.60
C ILE A 260 -4.66 -18.33 7.25
N VAL A 261 -4.92 -17.06 7.02
CA VAL A 261 -5.35 -16.54 5.71
C VAL A 261 -4.12 -15.97 5.01
N PHE A 262 -3.94 -16.37 3.76
CA PHE A 262 -2.93 -15.81 2.86
C PHE A 262 -3.66 -14.95 1.83
N ALA A 263 -3.28 -13.68 1.76
CA ALA A 263 -3.87 -12.73 0.82
C ALA A 263 -2.77 -11.93 0.13
N LEU A 264 -2.66 -12.08 -1.18
CA LEU A 264 -1.77 -11.28 -1.99
C LEU A 264 -2.65 -10.28 -2.76
N PHE A 265 -2.43 -9.00 -2.49
CA PHE A 265 -3.30 -7.92 -2.94
C PHE A 265 -2.82 -7.34 -4.27
N GLY A 266 -3.76 -6.95 -5.11
CA GLY A 266 -3.48 -6.18 -6.32
C GLY A 266 -3.67 -4.69 -6.12
N SER A 267 -3.05 -3.90 -6.99
CA SER A 267 -3.18 -2.44 -7.04
C SER A 267 -2.80 -1.73 -5.74
N GLU A 268 -1.76 -2.21 -5.05
CA GLU A 268 -1.11 -1.47 -3.97
C GLU A 268 -0.55 -0.16 -4.51
N GLU A 269 0.21 -0.21 -5.59
CA GLU A 269 0.91 0.89 -6.27
C GLU A 269 0.00 2.01 -6.80
N THR A 270 -1.28 1.73 -6.84
CA THR A 270 -2.30 2.70 -7.23
C THR A 270 -3.28 3.02 -6.09
N GLY A 271 -2.82 2.86 -4.85
CA GLY A 271 -3.49 3.28 -3.62
C GLY A 271 -4.22 2.18 -2.87
N GLY A 272 -3.68 0.95 -2.86
CA GLY A 272 -4.15 -0.13 -2.00
C GLY A 272 -5.58 -0.57 -2.31
N THR A 273 -5.96 -0.61 -3.60
CA THR A 273 -7.35 -0.87 -3.98
C THR A 273 -7.78 -2.31 -3.64
N GLY A 274 -6.88 -3.28 -3.79
CA GLY A 274 -7.13 -4.68 -3.46
C GLY A 274 -7.33 -4.93 -1.97
N SER A 275 -6.42 -4.44 -1.14
CA SER A 275 -6.51 -4.56 0.32
C SER A 275 -7.70 -3.80 0.90
N ARG A 276 -8.01 -2.62 0.35
CA ARG A 276 -9.20 -1.84 0.72
C ARG A 276 -10.47 -2.62 0.44
N PHE A 277 -10.60 -3.21 -0.76
CA PHE A 277 -11.76 -4.04 -1.09
C PHE A 277 -11.89 -5.24 -0.15
N PHE A 278 -10.77 -5.93 0.13
CA PHE A 278 -10.76 -7.03 1.09
C PHE A 278 -11.22 -6.56 2.48
N ALA A 279 -10.77 -5.40 2.94
CA ALA A 279 -11.15 -4.85 4.23
C ALA A 279 -12.61 -4.35 4.29
N GLU A 280 -13.19 -3.92 3.15
CA GLU A 280 -14.60 -3.52 3.05
C GLU A 280 -15.55 -4.70 2.85
N LYS A 281 -15.08 -5.78 2.20
CA LYS A 281 -15.82 -7.01 1.96
C LYS A 281 -14.97 -8.22 2.38
N PRO A 282 -14.70 -8.34 3.67
CA PRO A 282 -13.76 -9.32 4.15
C PRO A 282 -14.32 -10.75 4.00
N VAL A 283 -13.46 -11.66 3.55
CA VAL A 283 -13.77 -13.09 3.42
C VAL A 283 -13.82 -13.82 4.77
N VAL A 284 -13.32 -13.17 5.81
CA VAL A 284 -13.42 -13.52 7.22
C VAL A 284 -13.73 -12.24 8.00
N PRO A 285 -14.54 -12.24 9.06
CA PRO A 285 -14.81 -11.03 9.84
C PRO A 285 -13.51 -10.34 10.29
N LEU A 286 -13.40 -9.03 10.10
CA LEU A 286 -12.20 -8.29 10.53
C LEU A 286 -11.94 -8.43 12.03
N THR A 287 -13.01 -8.58 12.83
CA THR A 287 -12.92 -8.81 14.27
C THR A 287 -12.28 -10.15 14.66
N ASP A 288 -12.23 -11.09 13.73
CA ASP A 288 -11.62 -12.39 13.95
C ASP A 288 -10.12 -12.36 13.58
N ILE A 289 -9.66 -11.33 12.83
CA ILE A 289 -8.27 -11.17 12.47
C ILE A 289 -7.50 -10.63 13.68
N LEU A 290 -6.73 -11.50 14.31
CA LEU A 290 -5.91 -11.18 15.48
C LEU A 290 -4.67 -10.35 15.10
N ALA A 291 -4.06 -10.67 13.96
CA ALA A 291 -2.90 -9.99 13.45
C ALA A 291 -2.87 -10.03 11.92
N ASN A 292 -2.34 -8.96 11.30
CA ASN A 292 -1.87 -8.97 9.92
C ASN A 292 -0.37 -8.69 9.89
N LEU A 293 0.36 -9.54 9.17
CA LEU A 293 1.74 -9.34 8.79
C LEU A 293 1.79 -9.21 7.28
N GLN A 294 1.98 -7.99 6.81
CA GLN A 294 2.32 -7.68 5.43
C GLN A 294 3.81 -7.89 5.23
N PHE A 295 4.22 -8.59 4.20
CA PHE A 295 5.62 -8.77 3.83
C PHE A 295 5.89 -7.92 2.60
N GLU A 296 6.92 -7.07 2.65
CA GLU A 296 7.21 -6.13 1.58
C GLU A 296 8.68 -5.78 1.55
N MET A 297 9.29 -5.88 0.37
CA MET A 297 10.68 -5.53 0.11
C MET A 297 11.67 -6.21 1.07
N LEU A 298 11.80 -7.55 0.92
CA LEU A 298 12.70 -8.38 1.73
C LEU A 298 13.93 -8.87 0.96
N GLY A 299 14.09 -8.44 -0.28
CA GLY A 299 15.13 -8.96 -1.17
C GLY A 299 16.52 -8.37 -0.92
N ARG A 300 16.63 -7.26 -0.20
CA ARG A 300 17.90 -6.58 0.06
C ARG A 300 18.06 -6.20 1.53
N PRO A 301 19.27 -6.34 2.12
CA PRO A 301 19.48 -5.95 3.51
C PRO A 301 19.45 -4.43 3.69
N ASP A 302 18.87 -3.95 4.78
CA ASP A 302 19.00 -2.56 5.20
C ASP A 302 20.42 -2.30 5.74
N GLY A 303 21.11 -1.32 5.16
CA GLY A 303 22.46 -0.96 5.55
C GLY A 303 22.60 -0.39 6.98
N LYS A 304 21.50 0.01 7.62
CA LYS A 304 21.48 0.46 9.03
C LYS A 304 21.39 -0.71 10.03
N LEU A 305 21.09 -1.91 9.54
CA LEU A 305 20.85 -3.09 10.39
C LEU A 305 21.88 -4.18 10.15
N PRO A 306 22.09 -5.07 11.11
CA PRO A 306 22.87 -6.27 10.86
C PRO A 306 22.29 -7.09 9.70
N PRO A 307 23.12 -7.76 8.90
CA PRO A 307 22.64 -8.60 7.81
C PRO A 307 21.59 -9.64 8.29
N GLN A 308 20.64 -9.97 7.45
CA GLN A 308 19.57 -10.94 7.73
C GLN A 308 18.61 -10.52 8.85
N THR A 309 18.55 -9.23 9.14
CA THR A 309 17.61 -8.64 10.10
C THR A 309 16.48 -7.99 9.33
N LEU A 310 15.25 -8.19 9.79
CA LEU A 310 14.04 -7.54 9.34
C LEU A 310 13.64 -6.45 10.31
N TRP A 311 12.87 -5.50 9.85
CA TRP A 311 12.21 -4.52 10.70
C TRP A 311 10.69 -4.54 10.52
N LEU A 312 9.98 -4.07 11.54
CA LEU A 312 8.53 -4.00 11.57
C LEU A 312 8.08 -2.55 11.65
N THR A 313 7.24 -2.14 10.74
CA THR A 313 6.61 -0.81 10.82
C THR A 313 5.78 -0.69 12.09
N GLY A 314 5.89 0.44 12.80
CA GLY A 314 5.13 0.65 14.02
C GLY A 314 5.39 -0.41 15.11
N TYR A 315 6.60 -0.94 15.20
CA TYR A 315 7.01 -1.93 16.22
C TYR A 315 6.62 -1.50 17.64
N GLU A 316 6.72 -0.21 17.92
CA GLU A 316 6.40 0.43 19.20
C GLU A 316 4.90 0.72 19.40
N ARG A 317 4.05 0.34 18.45
CA ARG A 317 2.61 0.61 18.51
C ARG A 317 1.80 -0.54 19.09
N SER A 318 2.32 -1.76 19.03
CA SER A 318 1.58 -2.95 19.47
C SER A 318 2.48 -3.95 20.20
N THR A 319 1.86 -4.96 20.78
CA THR A 319 2.57 -6.07 21.42
C THR A 319 3.09 -7.12 20.42
N LEU A 320 2.75 -7.02 19.12
CA LEU A 320 3.06 -8.06 18.12
C LEU A 320 4.55 -8.15 17.82
N GLY A 321 5.23 -7.02 17.53
CA GLY A 321 6.65 -7.00 17.18
C GLY A 321 7.52 -7.58 18.28
N PRO A 322 7.44 -7.08 19.54
CA PRO A 322 8.16 -7.65 20.66
C PRO A 322 7.91 -9.15 20.88
N GLU A 323 6.67 -9.60 20.68
CA GLU A 323 6.34 -11.01 20.85
C GLU A 323 6.94 -11.90 19.75
N LEU A 324 6.93 -11.46 18.49
CA LEU A 324 7.57 -12.18 17.38
C LEU A 324 9.08 -12.27 17.60
N ALA A 325 9.72 -11.18 18.03
CA ALA A 325 11.15 -11.17 18.37
C ALA A 325 11.46 -12.14 19.53
N ARG A 326 10.63 -12.16 20.58
CA ARG A 326 10.75 -13.11 21.70
C ARG A 326 10.64 -14.57 21.25
N ARG A 327 9.87 -14.83 20.19
CA ARG A 327 9.70 -16.16 19.57
C ARG A 327 10.85 -16.52 18.62
N GLY A 328 11.82 -15.63 18.43
CA GLY A 328 13.03 -15.89 17.65
C GLY A 328 13.05 -15.24 16.25
N ALA A 329 12.08 -14.40 15.90
CA ALA A 329 12.17 -13.60 14.69
C ALA A 329 13.36 -12.65 14.76
N ARG A 330 14.12 -12.55 13.66
CA ARG A 330 15.16 -11.53 13.51
C ARG A 330 14.53 -10.19 13.14
N LEU A 331 13.73 -9.66 14.05
CA LEU A 331 12.82 -8.53 13.83
C LEU A 331 13.10 -7.43 14.83
N VAL A 332 13.30 -6.22 14.32
CA VAL A 332 13.56 -5.02 15.13
C VAL A 332 12.60 -3.88 14.74
N GLN A 333 12.70 -2.76 15.43
CA GLN A 333 11.99 -1.54 15.08
C GLN A 333 12.47 -0.98 13.75
N ASP A 334 11.58 -0.33 13.00
CA ASP A 334 11.88 0.41 11.76
C ASP A 334 13.01 1.44 12.01
N PRO A 335 14.15 1.35 11.29
CA PRO A 335 15.28 2.26 11.44
C PRO A 335 15.10 3.58 10.67
N HIS A 336 13.93 3.79 10.02
CA HIS A 336 13.61 4.92 9.17
C HIS A 336 12.29 5.62 9.58
N PRO A 337 12.13 6.05 10.84
CA PRO A 337 10.86 6.61 11.33
C PRO A 337 10.41 7.84 10.54
N GLU A 338 11.36 8.57 9.95
CA GLU A 338 11.10 9.73 9.09
C GLU A 338 10.37 9.39 7.79
N GLN A 339 10.44 8.13 7.34
CA GLN A 339 9.79 7.65 6.13
C GLN A 339 8.32 7.30 6.32
N LYS A 340 7.87 7.13 7.57
CA LYS A 340 6.48 6.78 7.93
C LYS A 340 5.96 5.54 7.20
N PHE A 341 6.79 4.52 7.09
CA PHE A 341 6.46 3.29 6.37
C PHE A 341 5.20 2.58 6.89
N PHE A 342 4.85 2.79 8.17
CA PHE A 342 3.64 2.21 8.74
C PHE A 342 2.36 2.53 7.97
N GLU A 343 2.30 3.71 7.33
CA GLU A 343 1.12 4.21 6.62
C GLU A 343 1.18 4.00 5.09
N ARG A 344 2.24 3.33 4.60
CA ARG A 344 2.56 3.31 3.17
C ARG A 344 2.29 1.98 2.48
N SER A 345 1.76 0.98 3.17
CA SER A 345 1.45 -0.32 2.60
C SER A 345 0.06 -0.81 2.99
N ASP A 346 -0.34 -1.96 2.47
CA ASP A 346 -1.65 -2.59 2.63
C ASP A 346 -2.03 -2.85 4.10
N ASN A 347 -1.04 -3.02 5.01
CA ASN A 347 -1.29 -3.18 6.44
C ASN A 347 -2.13 -2.04 7.01
N PHE A 348 -1.98 -0.82 6.49
CA PHE A 348 -2.63 0.36 7.04
C PHE A 348 -4.16 0.31 6.86
N GLU A 349 -4.65 -0.33 5.80
CA GLU A 349 -6.09 -0.55 5.59
C GLU A 349 -6.73 -1.36 6.72
N PHE A 350 -5.99 -2.31 7.30
CA PHE A 350 -6.42 -3.11 8.44
C PHE A 350 -6.20 -2.39 9.76
N ALA A 351 -5.04 -1.74 9.93
CA ALA A 351 -4.67 -1.02 11.15
C ALA A 351 -5.70 0.06 11.51
N ARG A 352 -6.09 0.92 10.57
CA ARG A 352 -7.10 1.96 10.79
C ARG A 352 -8.50 1.43 11.08
N ARG A 353 -8.78 0.15 10.78
CA ARG A 353 -10.02 -0.55 11.15
C ARG A 353 -9.90 -1.33 12.46
N GLY A 354 -8.75 -1.25 13.12
CA GLY A 354 -8.52 -1.77 14.47
C GLY A 354 -7.79 -3.10 14.55
N VAL A 355 -7.50 -3.76 13.43
CA VAL A 355 -6.66 -4.97 13.42
C VAL A 355 -5.22 -4.59 13.77
N VAL A 356 -4.55 -5.37 14.60
CA VAL A 356 -3.10 -5.21 14.81
C VAL A 356 -2.38 -5.63 13.53
N ALA A 357 -1.94 -4.65 12.74
CA ALA A 357 -1.44 -4.86 11.38
C ALA A 357 -0.16 -4.06 11.14
N HIS A 358 0.86 -4.73 10.64
CA HIS A 358 2.19 -4.16 10.43
C HIS A 358 2.84 -4.74 9.17
N THR A 359 3.76 -4.00 8.57
CA THR A 359 4.62 -4.48 7.49
C THR A 359 5.95 -4.94 8.03
N VAL A 360 6.38 -6.12 7.59
CA VAL A 360 7.71 -6.70 7.80
C VAL A 360 8.54 -6.43 6.56
N SER A 361 9.70 -5.82 6.70
CA SER A 361 10.55 -5.41 5.57
C SER A 361 12.03 -5.48 5.91
N SER A 362 12.88 -5.32 4.90
CA SER A 362 14.30 -5.03 5.05
C SER A 362 14.75 -3.90 4.11
N TYR A 363 13.81 -3.10 3.62
CA TYR A 363 14.08 -2.01 2.68
C TYR A 363 14.99 -0.94 3.28
N GLY A 364 16.18 -0.80 2.73
CA GLY A 364 17.22 0.14 3.16
C GLY A 364 17.34 1.42 2.33
N LEU A 365 16.25 1.88 1.70
CA LEU A 365 16.20 3.10 0.87
C LEU A 365 17.14 3.03 -0.35
N HIS A 366 17.30 1.86 -0.97
CA HIS A 366 18.12 1.72 -2.17
C HIS A 366 17.58 2.53 -3.36
N ALA A 367 18.49 2.95 -4.24
CA ALA A 367 18.18 3.88 -5.34
C ALA A 367 17.33 3.27 -6.46
N ASP A 368 17.23 1.93 -6.52
CA ASP A 368 16.51 1.22 -7.58
C ASP A 368 14.99 1.18 -7.34
N TYR A 369 14.53 1.58 -6.15
CA TYR A 369 13.12 1.66 -5.81
C TYR A 369 12.33 2.48 -6.83
N HIS A 370 11.28 1.91 -7.40
CA HIS A 370 10.44 2.51 -8.43
C HIS A 370 11.21 2.91 -9.70
N THR A 371 12.22 2.12 -10.06
CA THR A 371 12.97 2.25 -11.33
C THR A 371 13.04 0.90 -12.05
N PRO A 372 13.34 0.87 -13.36
CA PRO A 372 13.56 -0.39 -14.07
C PRO A 372 14.77 -1.19 -13.56
N ALA A 373 15.62 -0.60 -12.71
CA ALA A 373 16.77 -1.29 -12.11
C ALA A 373 16.41 -2.19 -10.92
N ASP A 374 15.15 -2.20 -10.48
CA ASP A 374 14.67 -3.15 -9.46
C ASP A 374 14.46 -4.54 -10.06
N GLU A 375 15.60 -5.21 -10.29
CA GLU A 375 15.75 -6.47 -11.00
C GLU A 375 16.16 -7.62 -10.08
N ILE A 376 15.92 -8.85 -10.55
CA ILE A 376 16.33 -10.08 -9.83
C ILE A 376 17.82 -10.09 -9.52
N GLY A 377 18.64 -9.55 -10.42
CA GLY A 377 20.10 -9.45 -10.23
C GLY A 377 20.52 -8.59 -9.03
N GLY A 378 19.64 -7.72 -8.54
CA GLY A 378 19.84 -6.91 -7.33
C GLY A 378 19.45 -7.60 -6.03
N ILE A 379 18.83 -8.78 -6.07
CA ILE A 379 18.33 -9.49 -4.89
C ILE A 379 19.47 -10.26 -4.20
N ASP A 380 19.64 -10.06 -2.91
CA ASP A 380 20.47 -10.89 -2.05
C ASP A 380 19.67 -12.11 -1.55
N PHE A 381 19.72 -13.19 -2.31
CA PHE A 381 18.99 -14.43 -1.98
C PHE A 381 19.43 -15.07 -0.65
N ALA A 382 20.68 -14.86 -0.23
CA ALA A 382 21.15 -15.38 1.05
C ALA A 382 20.52 -14.62 2.22
N HIS A 383 20.45 -13.29 2.11
CA HIS A 383 19.71 -12.43 3.03
C HIS A 383 18.23 -12.80 3.06
N MET A 384 17.57 -12.73 1.91
CA MET A 384 16.13 -12.97 1.75
C MET A 384 15.71 -14.34 2.32
N THR A 385 16.42 -15.41 1.94
CA THR A 385 16.12 -16.77 2.42
C THR A 385 16.24 -16.86 3.93
N THR A 386 17.28 -16.29 4.51
CA THR A 386 17.51 -16.34 5.95
C THR A 386 16.49 -15.50 6.70
N ALA A 387 16.15 -14.33 6.17
CA ALA A 387 15.15 -13.43 6.73
C ALA A 387 13.77 -14.10 6.76
N ILE A 388 13.30 -14.64 5.63
CA ILE A 388 12.01 -15.35 5.54
C ILE A 388 11.99 -16.55 6.50
N ARG A 389 13.08 -17.35 6.51
CA ARG A 389 13.19 -18.51 7.37
C ARG A 389 13.13 -18.15 8.85
N SER A 390 13.65 -16.97 9.24
CA SER A 390 13.58 -16.48 10.63
C SER A 390 12.15 -16.20 11.09
N MET A 391 11.22 -15.95 10.17
CA MET A 391 9.81 -15.67 10.48
C MET A 391 8.97 -16.94 10.62
N LEU A 392 9.42 -18.09 10.11
CA LEU A 392 8.61 -19.31 10.05
C LEU A 392 8.16 -19.80 11.43
N GLU A 393 9.11 -20.04 12.34
CA GLU A 393 8.77 -20.54 13.68
C GLU A 393 8.03 -19.51 14.55
N PRO A 394 8.38 -18.21 14.53
CA PRO A 394 7.56 -17.17 15.17
C PRO A 394 6.11 -17.13 14.69
N VAL A 395 5.88 -17.20 13.38
CA VAL A 395 4.52 -17.21 12.80
C VAL A 395 3.79 -18.50 13.17
N ARG A 396 4.46 -19.68 13.04
CA ARG A 396 3.90 -20.98 13.45
C ARG A 396 3.53 -20.99 14.93
N SER A 397 4.42 -20.51 15.77
CA SER A 397 4.19 -20.40 17.21
C SER A 397 3.07 -19.42 17.55
N LEU A 398 2.98 -18.28 16.85
CA LEU A 398 1.87 -17.33 16.99
C LEU A 398 0.55 -17.99 16.62
N ALA A 399 0.49 -18.70 15.49
CA ALA A 399 -0.69 -19.39 15.00
C ALA A 399 -1.17 -20.53 15.93
N ASN A 400 -0.34 -21.01 16.86
CA ASN A 400 -0.66 -22.06 17.81
C ASN A 400 -0.78 -21.58 19.27
N SER A 401 -0.64 -20.27 19.53
CA SER A 401 -0.64 -19.71 20.88
C SER A 401 -2.00 -19.19 21.32
N GLU A 402 -2.12 -18.89 22.63
CA GLU A 402 -3.24 -18.11 23.19
C GLU A 402 -2.94 -16.60 23.18
N PHE A 403 -1.80 -16.18 22.68
CA PHE A 403 -1.43 -14.78 22.63
C PHE A 403 -2.29 -14.03 21.62
N VAL A 404 -2.92 -12.96 22.07
CA VAL A 404 -3.71 -12.05 21.22
C VAL A 404 -2.97 -10.71 21.18
N PRO A 405 -2.45 -10.30 20.01
CA PRO A 405 -1.81 -9.02 19.87
C PRO A 405 -2.75 -7.86 20.20
N GLN A 406 -2.20 -6.80 20.78
CA GLN A 406 -2.96 -5.62 21.17
C GLN A 406 -2.23 -4.34 20.79
N TRP A 407 -2.98 -3.32 20.41
CA TRP A 407 -2.46 -1.96 20.32
C TRP A 407 -2.07 -1.46 21.72
N LEU A 408 -0.94 -0.80 21.83
CA LEU A 408 -0.58 -0.09 23.03
C LEU A 408 -1.49 1.14 23.24
N PRO A 409 -1.72 1.57 24.48
CA PRO A 409 -2.57 2.73 24.77
C PRO A 409 -2.17 3.98 23.97
N GLY A 410 -3.12 4.57 23.22
CA GLY A 410 -2.91 5.74 22.39
C GLY A 410 -2.06 5.54 21.13
N LYS A 411 -1.74 4.27 20.76
CA LYS A 411 -0.88 3.96 19.59
C LYS A 411 -1.64 3.37 18.40
N LYS A 412 -2.92 3.07 18.57
CA LYS A 412 -3.80 2.70 17.44
C LYS A 412 -3.90 3.89 16.48
N PRO A 413 -3.78 3.70 15.13
CA PRO A 413 -3.93 4.75 14.13
C PRO A 413 -5.37 5.25 14.01
#